data_323cf31c7ee021073f29cbe9a11719f5
#
_entry.id   323cf31c7ee021073f29cbe9a11719f5
#
_cell.length_a   1.000
_cell.length_b   1.000
_cell.length_c   1.000
_cell.angle_alpha   90.00
_cell.angle_beta   90.00
_cell.angle_gamma   90.00
#
_symmetry.space_group_name_H-M   'P 1'
#
loop_
_entity.id
_entity.type
_entity.pdbx_description
1 polymer ?
#
loop_
_entity_poly.entity_id
_entity_poly.type
_entity_poly.pdbx_seq_one_letter_code
_entity_poly.pdbx_strand_id
1 'polypeptide(L)'
;MSEKNILKEILKPYWYEKLSSTILNNKDYDYFFNDKDRFFPNLENVFNAVNNIDLEKKTKVVVFGQDPYPRKESATGYAFWDGKIKSWNDRLSPSFKNLFKSILISYGVAEKKDNIAKLRKTISDKAIFSPDDFFEKSIKNNIIWLNASFSFEGKAQSLLNKHLKFWKPVVKEIIKVLLESSDDVIFVFWGKKSLKFQKFIIDTGYKNYHFVENGHPMLENFHDKNSFNDINEILEKINKNKIDWLNI
;
A
#
# COMPACT_ATOMS: atom_id res chain seq x y z
N MET A 1 22.42 13.41 20.29
CA MET A 1 21.56 12.21 20.50
C MET A 1 22.09 11.13 19.58
N SER A 2 22.35 9.92 20.06
CA SER A 2 22.94 8.89 19.20
C SER A 2 21.93 8.50 18.13
N GLU A 3 22.40 8.43 16.88
CA GLU A 3 21.66 8.10 15.65
C GLU A 3 20.80 6.81 15.76
N LYS A 4 21.17 5.90 16.67
CA LYS A 4 20.46 4.65 16.96
C LYS A 4 19.06 4.85 17.62
N ASN A 5 18.70 6.05 18.02
CA ASN A 5 17.44 6.30 18.73
C ASN A 5 16.27 6.61 17.81
N ILE A 6 16.51 7.12 16.59
CA ILE A 6 15.44 7.56 15.66
C ILE A 6 14.47 6.43 15.31
N LEU A 7 14.97 5.22 15.08
CA LEU A 7 14.09 4.08 14.76
C LEU A 7 13.15 3.71 15.92
N LYS A 8 13.57 3.92 17.17
CA LYS A 8 12.73 3.69 18.35
C LYS A 8 11.60 4.71 18.46
N GLU A 9 11.82 5.90 17.92
CA GLU A 9 10.82 6.97 17.93
C GLU A 9 9.77 6.77 16.84
N ILE A 10 10.16 6.24 15.66
CA ILE A 10 9.31 6.16 14.47
C ILE A 10 8.72 4.77 14.21
N LEU A 11 9.23 3.71 14.86
CA LEU A 11 8.68 2.34 14.80
C LEU A 11 8.00 1.98 16.11
N LYS A 12 6.83 1.38 16.05
CA LYS A 12 6.22 0.76 17.22
C LYS A 12 7.12 -0.36 17.77
N PRO A 13 7.11 -0.64 19.11
CA PRO A 13 8.07 -1.55 19.76
C PRO A 13 8.23 -2.90 19.07
N TYR A 14 7.12 -3.54 18.68
CA TYR A 14 7.15 -4.82 17.97
C TYR A 14 7.89 -4.71 16.62
N TRP A 15 7.59 -3.70 15.82
CA TRP A 15 8.24 -3.51 14.53
C TRP A 15 9.70 -3.07 14.66
N TYR A 16 10.02 -2.31 15.71
CA TYR A 16 11.41 -2.02 16.02
C TYR A 16 12.22 -3.30 16.28
N GLU A 17 11.68 -4.22 17.08
CA GLU A 17 12.32 -5.52 17.35
C GLU A 17 12.58 -6.31 16.05
N LYS A 18 11.60 -6.36 15.16
CA LYS A 18 11.69 -7.14 13.92
C LYS A 18 12.57 -6.50 12.83
N LEU A 19 12.58 -5.18 12.72
CA LEU A 19 13.14 -4.48 11.56
C LEU A 19 14.45 -3.75 11.85
N SER A 20 14.74 -3.38 13.11
CA SER A 20 15.89 -2.53 13.45
C SER A 20 17.22 -3.12 13.02
N SER A 21 17.44 -4.41 13.23
CA SER A 21 18.68 -5.06 12.81
C SER A 21 18.90 -4.99 11.30
N THR A 22 17.85 -5.26 10.50
CA THR A 22 17.91 -5.19 9.03
C THR A 22 18.21 -3.78 8.54
N ILE A 23 17.65 -2.77 9.22
CA ILE A 23 17.83 -1.36 8.85
C ILE A 23 19.20 -0.86 9.27
N LEU A 24 19.60 -1.07 10.55
CA LEU A 24 20.86 -0.56 11.13
C LEU A 24 22.10 -1.18 10.50
N ASN A 25 22.03 -2.45 10.08
CA ASN A 25 23.15 -3.13 9.44
C ASN A 25 23.26 -2.83 7.93
N ASN A 26 22.35 -2.03 7.38
CA ASN A 26 22.47 -1.64 5.98
C ASN A 26 23.54 -0.55 5.83
N LYS A 27 24.48 -0.75 4.91
CA LYS A 27 25.58 0.19 4.66
C LYS A 27 25.15 1.60 4.25
N ASP A 28 23.93 1.75 3.74
CA ASP A 28 23.36 3.02 3.32
C ASP A 28 22.48 3.64 4.43
N TYR A 29 22.52 3.13 5.69
CA TYR A 29 21.70 3.62 6.80
C TYR A 29 21.79 5.13 6.99
N ASP A 30 23.03 5.65 7.11
CA ASP A 30 23.26 7.08 7.34
C ASP A 30 22.69 7.96 6.22
N TYR A 31 22.74 7.49 4.98
CA TYR A 31 22.13 8.19 3.86
C TYR A 31 20.62 8.37 4.04
N PHE A 32 19.94 7.38 4.62
CA PHE A 32 18.48 7.38 4.75
C PHE A 32 17.97 8.01 6.06
N PHE A 33 18.79 8.16 7.09
CA PHE A 33 18.30 8.59 8.41
C PHE A 33 18.98 9.84 8.97
N ASN A 34 20.07 10.33 8.39
CA ASN A 34 20.78 11.50 8.90
C ASN A 34 20.23 12.85 8.37
N ASP A 35 19.53 12.84 7.23
CA ASP A 35 18.91 14.03 6.65
C ASP A 35 17.40 13.87 6.55
N LYS A 36 16.69 14.47 7.53
CA LYS A 36 15.24 14.29 7.68
C LYS A 36 14.41 14.92 6.56
N ASP A 37 14.95 15.90 5.87
CA ASP A 37 14.23 16.70 4.86
C ASP A 37 14.50 16.23 3.42
N ARG A 38 15.40 15.28 3.25
CA ARG A 38 15.81 14.77 1.92
C ARG A 38 14.70 14.00 1.21
N PHE A 39 13.84 13.31 1.95
CA PHE A 39 12.93 12.30 1.40
C PHE A 39 11.46 12.60 1.63
N PHE A 40 10.63 11.97 0.80
CA PHE A 40 9.18 11.86 1.01
C PHE A 40 8.79 10.40 1.28
N PRO A 41 7.88 10.18 2.24
CA PRO A 41 7.40 11.10 3.26
C PRO A 41 8.53 11.52 4.22
N ASN A 42 8.26 12.48 5.11
CA ASN A 42 9.15 12.77 6.24
C ASN A 42 9.33 11.53 7.13
N LEU A 43 10.40 11.48 7.93
CA LEU A 43 10.75 10.31 8.73
C LEU A 43 9.63 9.83 9.66
N GLU A 44 8.83 10.75 10.20
CA GLU A 44 7.71 10.41 11.09
C GLU A 44 6.64 9.55 10.41
N ASN A 45 6.48 9.70 9.10
CA ASN A 45 5.46 9.01 8.31
C ASN A 45 5.98 7.79 7.54
N VAL A 46 7.30 7.58 7.52
CA VAL A 46 7.94 6.55 6.67
C VAL A 46 7.44 5.14 6.97
N PHE A 47 7.07 4.87 8.23
CA PHE A 47 6.56 3.57 8.68
C PHE A 47 5.06 3.54 8.96
N ASN A 48 4.28 4.55 8.52
CA ASN A 48 2.84 4.59 8.80
C ASN A 48 2.11 3.31 8.38
N ALA A 49 2.37 2.81 7.17
CA ALA A 49 1.75 1.57 6.69
C ALA A 49 2.10 0.36 7.56
N VAL A 50 3.31 0.31 8.11
CA VAL A 50 3.81 -0.79 8.94
C VAL A 50 3.28 -0.69 10.37
N ASN A 51 3.35 0.50 10.96
CA ASN A 51 2.93 0.75 12.33
C ASN A 51 1.42 0.51 12.55
N ASN A 52 0.62 0.58 11.51
CA ASN A 52 -0.82 0.39 11.60
C ASN A 52 -1.30 -1.01 11.19
N ILE A 53 -0.37 -1.96 11.01
CA ILE A 53 -0.73 -3.37 10.80
C ILE A 53 -1.22 -3.95 12.13
N ASP A 54 -2.45 -4.47 12.10
CA ASP A 54 -3.02 -5.24 13.20
C ASP A 54 -2.62 -6.71 13.05
N LEU A 55 -1.71 -7.17 13.90
CA LEU A 55 -1.19 -8.54 13.84
C LEU A 55 -2.14 -9.57 14.48
N GLU A 56 -3.12 -9.14 15.28
CA GLU A 56 -4.12 -10.02 15.88
C GLU A 56 -5.14 -10.51 14.84
N LYS A 57 -5.43 -9.70 13.84
CA LYS A 57 -6.28 -10.11 12.72
C LYS A 57 -5.57 -11.15 11.85
N LYS A 58 -6.25 -12.28 11.62
CA LYS A 58 -5.65 -13.45 10.98
C LYS A 58 -5.73 -13.46 9.46
N THR A 59 -6.60 -12.70 8.85
CA THR A 59 -6.67 -12.53 7.39
C THR A 59 -6.27 -11.11 7.01
N LYS A 60 -5.39 -10.96 6.05
CA LYS A 60 -4.83 -9.67 5.63
C LYS A 60 -4.85 -9.53 4.10
N VAL A 61 -5.10 -8.31 3.64
CA VAL A 61 -4.95 -7.93 2.23
C VAL A 61 -3.81 -6.94 2.12
N VAL A 62 -2.77 -7.26 1.36
CA VAL A 62 -1.59 -6.41 1.18
C VAL A 62 -1.54 -5.89 -0.25
N VAL A 63 -1.81 -4.59 -0.42
CA VAL A 63 -1.76 -3.93 -1.73
C VAL A 63 -0.41 -3.26 -1.91
N PHE A 64 0.37 -3.73 -2.91
CA PHE A 64 1.69 -3.21 -3.18
C PHE A 64 1.66 -1.99 -4.10
N GLY A 65 2.20 -0.86 -3.59
CA GLY A 65 2.66 0.27 -4.39
C GLY A 65 4.15 0.16 -4.70
N GLN A 66 4.68 1.09 -5.51
CA GLN A 66 6.10 1.13 -5.81
C GLN A 66 6.87 2.01 -4.83
N ASP A 67 6.49 3.27 -4.71
CA ASP A 67 7.16 4.34 -4.00
C ASP A 67 6.16 5.42 -3.57
N PRO A 68 6.51 6.26 -2.59
CA PRO A 68 5.67 7.37 -2.15
C PRO A 68 5.44 8.41 -3.23
N TYR A 69 4.39 9.21 -3.09
CA TYR A 69 4.18 10.39 -3.92
C TYR A 69 5.36 11.36 -3.81
N PRO A 70 5.75 12.03 -4.92
CA PRO A 70 6.93 12.91 -4.97
C PRO A 70 6.67 14.32 -4.42
N ARG A 71 5.88 14.44 -3.37
CA ARG A 71 5.51 15.71 -2.72
C ARG A 71 5.21 15.48 -1.24
N LYS A 72 5.65 16.41 -0.40
CA LYS A 72 5.52 16.33 1.06
C LYS A 72 4.05 16.16 1.49
N GLU A 73 3.16 16.98 0.95
CA GLU A 73 1.74 17.00 1.28
C GLU A 73 0.95 15.79 0.75
N SER A 74 1.52 15.06 -0.22
CA SER A 74 0.91 13.87 -0.83
C SER A 74 1.41 12.58 -0.23
N ALA A 75 2.65 12.55 0.27
CA ALA A 75 3.31 11.34 0.76
C ALA A 75 2.88 11.04 2.21
N THR A 76 1.95 10.13 2.38
CA THR A 76 1.36 9.74 3.67
C THR A 76 2.09 8.58 4.37
N GLY A 77 3.02 7.91 3.69
CA GLY A 77 3.62 6.65 4.12
C GLY A 77 2.85 5.40 3.69
N TYR A 78 1.69 5.58 3.07
CA TYR A 78 0.87 4.50 2.50
C TYR A 78 0.95 4.49 0.98
N ALA A 79 0.81 3.33 0.38
CA ALA A 79 0.67 3.20 -1.06
C ALA A 79 -0.69 3.76 -1.52
N PHE A 80 -0.70 4.46 -2.65
CA PHE A 80 -1.89 5.02 -3.31
C PHE A 80 -2.66 6.10 -2.54
N TRP A 81 -2.44 6.30 -1.25
CA TRP A 81 -3.07 7.36 -0.48
C TRP A 81 -2.34 8.69 -0.70
N ASP A 82 -2.92 9.56 -1.50
CA ASP A 82 -2.45 10.94 -1.71
C ASP A 82 -3.03 11.85 -0.64
N GLY A 83 -2.23 12.26 0.33
CA GLY A 83 -2.65 13.10 1.46
C GLY A 83 -3.19 14.48 1.07
N LYS A 84 -2.96 14.92 -0.17
CA LYS A 84 -3.50 16.17 -0.70
C LYS A 84 -4.95 16.06 -1.16
N ILE A 85 -5.45 14.85 -1.40
CA ILE A 85 -6.81 14.61 -1.88
C ILE A 85 -7.72 14.40 -0.66
N LYS A 86 -8.51 15.41 -0.30
CA LYS A 86 -9.45 15.40 0.84
C LYS A 86 -10.89 15.22 0.42
N SER A 87 -11.20 15.59 -0.81
CA SER A 87 -12.54 15.53 -1.38
C SER A 87 -12.51 14.87 -2.76
N TRP A 88 -13.62 14.21 -3.11
CA TRP A 88 -13.82 13.72 -4.47
C TRP A 88 -13.84 14.83 -5.54
N ASN A 89 -14.02 16.08 -5.13
CA ASN A 89 -13.98 17.25 -6.01
C ASN A 89 -12.54 17.74 -6.26
N ASP A 90 -11.56 17.28 -5.49
CA ASP A 90 -10.16 17.62 -5.72
C ASP A 90 -9.65 17.01 -7.04
N ARG A 91 -8.48 17.50 -7.49
CA ARG A 91 -7.81 16.94 -8.66
C ARG A 91 -7.23 15.56 -8.31
N LEU A 92 -7.92 14.51 -8.68
CA LEU A 92 -7.48 13.13 -8.45
C LEU A 92 -6.26 12.78 -9.32
N SER A 93 -5.28 12.08 -8.75
CA SER A 93 -4.21 11.45 -9.52
C SER A 93 -4.79 10.35 -10.44
N PRO A 94 -4.17 10.06 -11.61
CA PRO A 94 -4.66 9.02 -12.50
C PRO A 94 -4.83 7.66 -11.84
N SER A 95 -3.85 7.25 -11.03
CA SER A 95 -3.91 5.96 -10.30
C SER A 95 -5.07 5.93 -9.32
N PHE A 96 -5.26 7.00 -8.53
CA PHE A 96 -6.32 7.07 -7.55
C PHE A 96 -7.72 7.09 -8.21
N LYS A 97 -7.85 7.88 -9.29
CA LYS A 97 -9.10 7.90 -10.08
C LYS A 97 -9.46 6.51 -10.62
N ASN A 98 -8.48 5.80 -11.19
CA ASN A 98 -8.72 4.48 -11.77
C ASN A 98 -8.98 3.41 -10.70
N LEU A 99 -8.30 3.49 -9.55
CA LEU A 99 -8.57 2.63 -8.40
C LEU A 99 -10.03 2.75 -7.99
N PHE A 100 -10.50 3.97 -7.74
CA PHE A 100 -11.86 4.22 -7.31
C PHE A 100 -12.90 3.86 -8.37
N LYS A 101 -12.61 4.15 -9.63
CA LYS A 101 -13.45 3.71 -10.75
C LYS A 101 -13.61 2.20 -10.79
N SER A 102 -12.54 1.43 -10.54
CA SER A 102 -12.62 -0.03 -10.47
C SER A 102 -13.48 -0.53 -9.33
N ILE A 103 -13.46 0.14 -8.18
CA ILE A 103 -14.39 -0.16 -7.08
C ILE A 103 -15.84 0.07 -7.54
N LEU A 104 -16.16 1.22 -8.13
CA LEU A 104 -17.51 1.51 -8.61
C LEU A 104 -17.97 0.52 -9.70
N ILE A 105 -17.07 0.09 -10.58
CA ILE A 105 -17.36 -0.95 -11.58
C ILE A 105 -17.67 -2.28 -10.92
N SER A 106 -16.94 -2.68 -9.84
CA SER A 106 -17.21 -3.95 -9.15
C SER A 106 -18.61 -4.02 -8.52
N TYR A 107 -19.21 -2.88 -8.24
CA TYR A 107 -20.59 -2.78 -7.74
C TYR A 107 -21.63 -2.52 -8.84
N GLY A 108 -21.21 -2.52 -10.11
CA GLY A 108 -22.12 -2.27 -11.24
C GLY A 108 -22.69 -0.85 -11.30
N VAL A 109 -22.07 0.11 -10.59
CA VAL A 109 -22.56 1.50 -10.51
C VAL A 109 -21.75 2.47 -11.37
N ALA A 110 -20.73 1.97 -12.07
CA ALA A 110 -19.98 2.69 -13.09
C ALA A 110 -19.55 1.75 -14.22
N GLU A 111 -19.21 2.34 -15.38
CA GLU A 111 -18.70 1.64 -16.55
C GLU A 111 -17.30 2.15 -16.92
N LYS A 112 -16.53 1.36 -17.69
CA LYS A 112 -15.19 1.77 -18.16
C LYS A 112 -15.18 3.10 -18.91
N LYS A 113 -16.23 3.38 -19.69
CA LYS A 113 -16.39 4.64 -20.47
C LYS A 113 -16.73 5.85 -19.62
N ASP A 114 -17.14 5.69 -18.36
CA ASP A 114 -17.59 6.78 -17.53
C ASP A 114 -16.47 7.78 -17.23
N ASN A 115 -16.76 9.06 -17.43
CA ASN A 115 -15.85 10.15 -17.14
C ASN A 115 -15.88 10.55 -15.66
N ILE A 116 -14.95 11.41 -15.25
CA ILE A 116 -14.82 11.82 -13.85
C ILE A 116 -16.05 12.54 -13.31
N ALA A 117 -16.78 13.29 -14.13
CA ALA A 117 -18.00 13.99 -13.70
C ALA A 117 -19.10 12.99 -13.32
N LYS A 118 -19.30 11.93 -14.14
CA LYS A 118 -20.26 10.87 -13.84
C LYS A 118 -19.85 10.09 -12.58
N LEU A 119 -18.55 9.78 -12.40
CA LEU A 119 -18.06 9.11 -11.19
C LEU A 119 -18.35 9.95 -9.93
N ARG A 120 -18.08 11.26 -9.96
CA ARG A 120 -18.36 12.17 -8.84
C ARG A 120 -19.85 12.23 -8.50
N LYS A 121 -20.72 12.27 -9.52
CA LYS A 121 -22.16 12.19 -9.31
C LYS A 121 -22.56 10.89 -8.62
N THR A 122 -22.08 9.74 -9.12
CA THR A 122 -22.35 8.42 -8.51
C THR A 122 -21.90 8.37 -7.05
N ILE A 123 -20.71 8.92 -6.73
CA ILE A 123 -20.17 8.99 -5.38
C ILE A 123 -21.07 9.84 -4.48
N SER A 124 -21.49 11.02 -4.95
CA SER A 124 -22.39 11.91 -4.22
C SER A 124 -23.75 11.28 -3.97
N ASP A 125 -24.35 10.71 -5.01
CA ASP A 125 -25.70 10.11 -4.93
C ASP A 125 -25.75 8.91 -3.96
N LYS A 126 -24.62 8.22 -3.79
CA LYS A 126 -24.47 7.06 -2.88
C LYS A 126 -23.90 7.40 -1.52
N ALA A 127 -23.64 8.69 -1.24
CA ALA A 127 -23.03 9.16 0.01
C ALA A 127 -21.74 8.40 0.38
N ILE A 128 -20.88 8.11 -0.62
CA ILE A 128 -19.62 7.40 -0.42
C ILE A 128 -18.65 8.31 0.35
N PHE A 129 -17.90 7.71 1.25
CA PHE A 129 -16.93 8.39 2.12
C PHE A 129 -15.97 9.33 1.38
N SER A 130 -15.32 10.21 2.15
CA SER A 130 -14.17 10.96 1.63
C SER A 130 -13.00 10.03 1.25
N PRO A 131 -12.06 10.49 0.43
CA PRO A 131 -10.85 9.74 0.13
C PRO A 131 -10.06 9.31 1.37
N ASP A 132 -9.94 10.19 2.37
CA ASP A 132 -9.25 9.86 3.63
C ASP A 132 -10.00 8.77 4.41
N ASP A 133 -11.33 8.90 4.58
CA ASP A 133 -12.15 7.90 5.26
C ASP A 133 -12.02 6.51 4.62
N PHE A 134 -11.94 6.45 3.29
CA PHE A 134 -11.73 5.19 2.57
C PHE A 134 -10.44 4.50 3.02
N PHE A 135 -9.31 5.21 3.04
CA PHE A 135 -8.04 4.61 3.47
C PHE A 135 -8.04 4.29 4.96
N GLU A 136 -8.50 5.20 5.83
CA GLU A 136 -8.55 4.96 7.28
C GLU A 136 -9.39 3.73 7.64
N LYS A 137 -10.57 3.61 7.04
CA LYS A 137 -11.45 2.47 7.27
C LYS A 137 -10.90 1.18 6.66
N SER A 138 -10.27 1.26 5.47
CA SER A 138 -9.62 0.10 4.85
C SER A 138 -8.49 -0.45 5.74
N ILE A 139 -7.69 0.42 6.35
CA ILE A 139 -6.65 0.04 7.31
C ILE A 139 -7.27 -0.64 8.53
N LYS A 140 -8.36 -0.09 9.09
CA LYS A 140 -9.12 -0.72 10.19
C LYS A 140 -9.68 -2.09 9.79
N ASN A 141 -9.98 -2.31 8.52
CA ASN A 141 -10.39 -3.61 7.96
C ASN A 141 -9.22 -4.50 7.50
N ASN A 142 -8.01 -4.18 7.98
CA ASN A 142 -6.80 -4.99 7.75
C ASN A 142 -6.31 -5.04 6.30
N ILE A 143 -6.57 -3.97 5.55
CA ILE A 143 -5.99 -3.75 4.24
C ILE A 143 -4.72 -2.92 4.41
N ILE A 144 -3.59 -3.48 4.01
CA ILE A 144 -2.26 -2.91 4.19
C ILE A 144 -1.81 -2.30 2.87
N TRP A 145 -1.71 -0.98 2.82
CA TRP A 145 -1.25 -0.22 1.65
C TRP A 145 0.27 -0.04 1.71
N LEU A 146 1.03 -1.02 1.23
CA LEU A 146 2.47 -1.12 1.41
C LEU A 146 3.24 -0.74 0.15
N ASN A 147 4.18 0.20 0.24
CA ASN A 147 5.11 0.49 -0.85
C ASN A 147 6.30 -0.47 -0.87
N ALA A 148 6.84 -0.75 -2.06
CA ALA A 148 8.10 -1.48 -2.23
C ALA A 148 9.33 -0.65 -1.80
N SER A 149 9.20 0.68 -1.80
CA SER A 149 10.12 1.64 -1.20
C SER A 149 9.36 2.55 -0.26
N PHE A 150 9.83 2.75 0.96
CA PHE A 150 9.16 3.61 1.95
C PHE A 150 9.57 5.07 1.83
N SER A 151 10.56 5.37 0.99
CA SER A 151 11.02 6.73 0.75
C SER A 151 11.25 7.02 -0.72
N PHE A 152 11.17 8.30 -1.09
CA PHE A 152 11.38 8.82 -2.44
C PHE A 152 12.18 10.12 -2.37
N GLU A 153 13.16 10.29 -3.24
CA GLU A 153 14.02 11.49 -3.29
C GLU A 153 13.90 12.25 -4.62
N GLY A 154 13.61 11.55 -5.70
CA GLY A 154 13.55 12.18 -7.01
C GLY A 154 13.30 11.17 -8.14
N LYS A 155 13.07 11.69 -9.35
CA LYS A 155 12.67 10.88 -10.52
C LYS A 155 13.82 10.16 -11.21
N ALA A 156 15.08 10.45 -10.88
CA ALA A 156 16.22 9.75 -11.49
C ALA A 156 16.15 8.25 -11.19
N GLN A 157 16.31 7.43 -12.22
CA GLN A 157 16.20 5.96 -12.09
C GLN A 157 17.24 5.38 -11.11
N SER A 158 18.42 6.00 -11.04
CA SER A 158 19.48 5.62 -10.09
C SER A 158 19.05 5.82 -8.65
N LEU A 159 18.40 6.94 -8.32
CA LEU A 159 17.86 7.24 -7.00
C LEU A 159 16.75 6.25 -6.65
N LEU A 160 15.78 6.05 -7.54
CA LEU A 160 14.73 5.08 -7.31
C LEU A 160 15.28 3.67 -7.05
N ASN A 161 16.28 3.23 -7.82
CA ASN A 161 16.92 1.93 -7.62
C ASN A 161 17.65 1.85 -6.27
N LYS A 162 18.29 2.94 -5.82
CA LYS A 162 18.94 3.02 -4.50
C LYS A 162 17.91 2.83 -3.39
N HIS A 163 16.79 3.55 -3.44
CA HIS A 163 15.70 3.41 -2.48
C HIS A 163 15.12 1.99 -2.47
N LEU A 164 14.75 1.46 -3.62
CA LEU A 164 14.23 0.09 -3.73
C LEU A 164 15.21 -0.96 -3.20
N LYS A 165 16.53 -0.78 -3.42
CA LYS A 165 17.57 -1.68 -2.91
C LYS A 165 17.66 -1.64 -1.38
N PHE A 166 17.60 -0.43 -0.80
CA PHE A 166 17.64 -0.23 0.64
C PHE A 166 16.43 -0.87 1.33
N TRP A 167 15.20 -0.59 0.85
CA TRP A 167 13.97 -1.05 1.47
C TRP A 167 13.61 -2.52 1.20
N LYS A 168 14.15 -3.12 0.14
CA LYS A 168 13.83 -4.50 -0.24
C LYS A 168 14.00 -5.53 0.90
N PRO A 169 15.10 -5.57 1.67
CA PRO A 169 15.23 -6.50 2.80
C PRO A 169 14.20 -6.21 3.91
N VAL A 170 13.90 -4.94 4.18
CA VAL A 170 12.89 -4.55 5.18
C VAL A 170 11.49 -5.05 4.77
N VAL A 171 11.09 -4.83 3.52
CA VAL A 171 9.80 -5.34 2.98
C VAL A 171 9.73 -6.86 3.06
N LYS A 172 10.84 -7.56 2.83
CA LYS A 172 10.90 -9.03 2.97
C LYS A 172 10.66 -9.49 4.39
N GLU A 173 11.25 -8.81 5.40
CA GLU A 173 10.99 -9.14 6.81
C GLU A 173 9.53 -8.88 7.19
N ILE A 174 8.93 -7.78 6.70
CA ILE A 174 7.50 -7.52 6.90
C ILE A 174 6.64 -8.64 6.29
N ILE A 175 6.93 -9.07 5.06
CA ILE A 175 6.22 -10.20 4.42
C ILE A 175 6.31 -11.47 5.26
N LYS A 176 7.48 -11.81 5.80
CA LYS A 176 7.65 -12.98 6.68
C LYS A 176 6.78 -12.86 7.93
N VAL A 177 6.83 -11.72 8.63
CA VAL A 177 6.00 -11.47 9.81
C VAL A 177 4.52 -11.63 9.49
N LEU A 178 4.06 -11.12 8.33
CA LEU A 178 2.66 -11.24 7.92
C LEU A 178 2.27 -12.70 7.68
N LEU A 179 3.13 -13.49 7.02
CA LEU A 179 2.89 -14.91 6.79
C LEU A 179 2.90 -15.73 8.09
N GLU A 180 3.79 -15.40 9.04
CA GLU A 180 3.89 -16.06 10.34
C GLU A 180 2.70 -15.74 11.26
N SER A 181 2.17 -14.50 11.20
CA SER A 181 1.12 -14.01 12.10
C SER A 181 -0.31 -14.21 11.56
N SER A 182 -0.47 -14.70 10.34
CA SER A 182 -1.78 -14.76 9.65
C SER A 182 -2.16 -16.19 9.29
N ASP A 183 -3.47 -16.46 9.25
CA ASP A 183 -4.00 -17.70 8.67
C ASP A 183 -3.98 -17.62 7.14
N ASP A 184 -4.31 -16.43 6.59
CA ASP A 184 -4.31 -16.17 5.16
C ASP A 184 -3.83 -14.74 4.86
N VAL A 185 -3.01 -14.58 3.82
CA VAL A 185 -2.57 -13.28 3.31
C VAL A 185 -2.86 -13.18 1.82
N ILE A 186 -3.66 -12.19 1.41
CA ILE A 186 -3.93 -11.90 0.00
C ILE A 186 -2.97 -10.79 -0.45
N PHE A 187 -1.98 -11.13 -1.27
CA PHE A 187 -1.05 -10.17 -1.85
C PHE A 187 -1.55 -9.66 -3.20
N VAL A 188 -1.72 -8.36 -3.30
CA VAL A 188 -2.23 -7.67 -4.50
C VAL A 188 -1.09 -6.94 -5.20
N PHE A 189 -0.80 -7.34 -6.43
CA PHE A 189 0.27 -6.79 -7.24
C PHE A 189 -0.30 -6.02 -8.43
N TRP A 190 -0.20 -4.69 -8.38
CA TRP A 190 -0.60 -3.81 -9.48
C TRP A 190 0.61 -3.31 -10.26
N GLY A 191 0.82 -3.91 -11.45
CA GLY A 191 1.92 -3.64 -12.35
C GLY A 191 3.16 -4.50 -12.11
N LYS A 192 3.98 -4.61 -13.15
CA LYS A 192 5.15 -5.52 -13.19
C LYS A 192 6.19 -5.29 -12.10
N LYS A 193 6.27 -4.08 -11.55
CA LYS A 193 7.30 -3.74 -10.55
C LYS A 193 7.02 -4.34 -9.17
N SER A 194 5.77 -4.53 -8.82
CA SER A 194 5.37 -5.17 -7.55
C SER A 194 5.54 -6.70 -7.57
N LEU A 195 5.47 -7.34 -8.73
CA LEU A 195 5.65 -8.80 -8.89
C LEU A 195 7.00 -9.34 -8.42
N LYS A 196 7.99 -8.47 -8.19
CA LYS A 196 9.32 -8.89 -7.66
C LYS A 196 9.24 -9.63 -6.33
N PHE A 197 8.20 -9.36 -5.52
CA PHE A 197 8.04 -10.01 -4.23
C PHE A 197 7.34 -11.36 -4.32
N GLN A 198 6.63 -11.65 -5.41
CA GLN A 198 5.92 -12.92 -5.60
C GLN A 198 6.86 -14.13 -5.48
N LYS A 199 7.97 -14.11 -6.23
CA LYS A 199 8.97 -15.18 -6.12
C LYS A 199 9.49 -15.35 -4.70
N PHE A 200 9.76 -14.23 -4.00
CA PHE A 200 10.22 -14.30 -2.60
C PHE A 200 9.17 -14.94 -1.70
N ILE A 201 7.88 -14.60 -1.85
CA ILE A 201 6.79 -15.18 -1.07
C ILE A 201 6.73 -16.70 -1.31
N ILE A 202 6.78 -17.12 -2.57
CA ILE A 202 6.81 -18.56 -2.94
C ILE A 202 8.01 -19.25 -2.29
N ASP A 203 9.19 -18.64 -2.37
CA ASP A 203 10.44 -19.20 -1.86
C ASP A 203 10.48 -19.29 -0.30
N THR A 204 9.55 -18.63 0.43
CA THR A 204 9.43 -18.77 1.90
C THR A 204 8.96 -20.16 2.33
N GLY A 205 8.26 -20.89 1.45
CA GLY A 205 7.68 -22.20 1.76
C GLY A 205 6.33 -22.15 2.48
N TYR A 206 5.87 -21.00 2.96
CA TYR A 206 4.52 -20.84 3.51
C TYR A 206 3.46 -21.17 2.45
N LYS A 207 2.26 -21.58 2.87
CA LYS A 207 1.14 -21.94 1.98
C LYS A 207 -0.11 -21.10 2.22
N ASN A 208 -0.12 -20.26 3.23
CA ASN A 208 -1.21 -19.40 3.65
C ASN A 208 -1.22 -18.05 2.90
N TYR A 209 -0.99 -18.07 1.60
CA TYR A 209 -1.05 -16.86 0.77
C TYR A 209 -1.82 -17.07 -0.52
N HIS A 210 -2.35 -15.97 -1.03
CA HIS A 210 -3.05 -15.87 -2.31
C HIS A 210 -2.53 -14.67 -3.10
N PHE A 211 -2.60 -14.71 -4.43
CA PHE A 211 -2.16 -13.62 -5.29
C PHE A 211 -3.32 -13.06 -6.12
N VAL A 212 -3.40 -11.74 -6.17
CA VAL A 212 -4.23 -10.99 -7.11
C VAL A 212 -3.31 -10.12 -7.96
N GLU A 213 -3.38 -10.30 -9.29
CA GLU A 213 -2.51 -9.61 -10.23
C GLU A 213 -3.32 -8.80 -11.23
N ASN A 214 -2.91 -7.53 -11.44
CA ASN A 214 -3.52 -6.65 -12.42
C ASN A 214 -2.47 -5.72 -13.05
N GLY A 215 -2.85 -4.99 -14.11
CA GLY A 215 -2.10 -3.87 -14.65
C GLY A 215 -1.86 -2.77 -13.61
N HIS A 216 -1.01 -1.80 -13.93
CA HIS A 216 -0.81 -0.66 -13.05
C HIS A 216 -2.02 0.29 -13.11
N PRO A 217 -2.51 0.88 -11.98
CA PRO A 217 -3.68 1.76 -11.97
C PRO A 217 -3.57 3.02 -12.84
N MET A 218 -2.37 3.40 -13.29
CA MET A 218 -2.21 4.49 -14.28
C MET A 218 -2.64 4.11 -15.70
N LEU A 219 -2.78 2.81 -16.00
CA LEU A 219 -3.09 2.32 -17.33
C LEU A 219 -4.60 2.12 -17.50
N GLU A 220 -5.12 2.39 -18.70
CA GLU A 220 -6.55 2.21 -19.01
C GLU A 220 -7.01 0.76 -18.88
N ASN A 221 -6.14 -0.18 -19.23
CA ASN A 221 -6.41 -1.62 -19.12
C ASN A 221 -6.48 -2.13 -17.66
N PHE A 222 -6.26 -1.28 -16.65
CA PHE A 222 -6.47 -1.64 -15.25
C PHE A 222 -7.90 -2.13 -14.97
N HIS A 223 -8.86 -1.65 -15.76
CA HIS A 223 -10.28 -2.03 -15.65
C HIS A 223 -10.65 -3.31 -16.41
N ASP A 224 -9.70 -3.96 -17.10
CA ASP A 224 -9.97 -5.22 -17.82
C ASP A 224 -10.08 -6.42 -16.87
N LYS A 225 -9.45 -6.30 -15.71
CA LYS A 225 -9.62 -7.18 -14.56
C LYS A 225 -10.13 -6.37 -13.38
N ASN A 226 -10.84 -7.00 -12.46
CA ASN A 226 -11.33 -6.32 -11.28
C ASN A 226 -10.75 -6.93 -10.01
N SER A 227 -9.61 -6.40 -9.56
CA SER A 227 -8.91 -6.89 -8.37
C SER A 227 -9.77 -6.89 -7.10
N PHE A 228 -10.77 -6.01 -6.99
CA PHE A 228 -11.66 -5.95 -5.83
C PHE A 228 -12.61 -7.14 -5.79
N ASN A 229 -13.10 -7.58 -6.96
CA ASN A 229 -13.87 -8.80 -7.08
C ASN A 229 -12.97 -10.02 -6.82
N ASP A 230 -11.77 -10.06 -7.42
CA ASP A 230 -10.83 -11.17 -7.25
C ASP A 230 -10.46 -11.37 -5.75
N ILE A 231 -10.24 -10.26 -5.00
CA ILE A 231 -10.02 -10.32 -3.55
C ILE A 231 -11.23 -10.95 -2.85
N ASN A 232 -12.44 -10.48 -3.16
CA ASN A 232 -13.66 -10.97 -2.52
C ASN A 232 -13.96 -12.43 -2.87
N GLU A 233 -13.64 -12.90 -4.08
CA GLU A 233 -13.73 -14.30 -4.46
C GLU A 233 -12.74 -15.18 -3.67
N ILE A 234 -11.52 -14.69 -3.43
CA ILE A 234 -10.55 -15.41 -2.58
C ILE A 234 -11.07 -15.49 -1.16
N LEU A 235 -11.54 -14.37 -0.59
CA LEU A 235 -12.08 -14.33 0.78
C LEU A 235 -13.24 -15.33 0.95
N GLU A 236 -14.14 -15.42 -0.03
CA GLU A 236 -15.23 -16.38 -0.01
C GLU A 236 -14.72 -17.84 -0.06
N LYS A 237 -13.74 -18.13 -0.92
CA LYS A 237 -13.12 -19.47 -1.03
C LYS A 237 -12.44 -19.93 0.26
N ILE A 238 -11.91 -19.00 1.05
CA ILE A 238 -11.29 -19.29 2.36
C ILE A 238 -12.26 -19.09 3.54
N ASN A 239 -13.56 -19.03 3.28
CA ASN A 239 -14.62 -18.85 4.28
C ASN A 239 -14.46 -17.60 5.15
N LYS A 240 -14.06 -16.47 4.55
CA LYS A 240 -13.98 -15.17 5.18
C LYS A 240 -15.02 -14.21 4.59
N ASN A 241 -15.42 -13.22 5.39
CA ASN A 241 -16.36 -12.20 4.92
C ASN A 241 -15.78 -11.38 3.78
N LYS A 242 -16.61 -11.10 2.77
CA LYS A 242 -16.27 -10.17 1.70
C LYS A 242 -16.06 -8.76 2.26
N ILE A 243 -15.17 -8.02 1.64
CA ILE A 243 -14.98 -6.60 1.93
C ILE A 243 -16.02 -5.80 1.17
N ASP A 244 -16.78 -4.97 1.87
CA ASP A 244 -17.64 -3.97 1.25
C ASP A 244 -16.82 -2.70 0.96
N TRP A 245 -16.23 -2.64 -0.22
CA TRP A 245 -15.35 -1.55 -0.64
C TRP A 245 -16.01 -0.16 -0.74
N LEU A 246 -17.34 -0.11 -0.76
CA LEU A 246 -18.09 1.16 -0.77
C LEU A 246 -18.44 1.63 0.65
N ASN A 247 -18.43 0.72 1.65
CA ASN A 247 -18.82 1.01 3.03
C ASN A 247 -17.74 0.61 4.05
N ILE A 248 -16.50 0.48 3.59
CA ILE A 248 -15.33 0.20 4.45
C ILE A 248 -15.31 1.11 5.67
#